data_231ed95f0b7e0846fe0872747e5d0b40
#
_entry.id   231ed95f0b7e0846fe0872747e5d0b40
#
_cell.length_a   1.000
_cell.length_b   1.000
_cell.length_c   1.000
_cell.angle_alpha   90.00
_cell.angle_beta   90.00
_cell.angle_gamma   90.00
#
_symmetry.space_group_name_H-M   'P 1'
#
loop_
_entity.id
_entity.type
_entity.pdbx_description
1 polymer ?
#
loop_
_entity_poly.entity_id
_entity_poly.type
_entity_poly.pdbx_seq_one_letter_code
_entity_poly.pdbx_strand_id
1 'polypeptide(L)'
;KNAFDVQLLLLASQLSYELHDTQSAESYLKQALPLAEDQDEIVLRLSTLYLEEERYDDLVALTDYEVDSVLARWNIAKAYQSLDDEEEAFHIYQDLSADLSDNPEFLQDYAYILREFGYRDQARVTVEKYLSLVPDDINMQTFLDDN
;
A
#
# COMPACT_ATOMS: atom_id res chain seq x y z
N LYS A 1 22.74 10.52 18.68
CA LYS A 1 22.16 9.60 19.69
C LYS A 1 20.83 9.01 19.21
N ASN A 2 19.91 9.86 18.80
CA ASN A 2 18.57 9.37 18.33
C ASN A 2 18.67 8.45 17.10
N ALA A 3 19.55 8.75 16.14
CA ALA A 3 19.73 7.91 14.96
C ALA A 3 20.19 6.49 15.30
N PHE A 4 21.07 6.33 16.29
CA PHE A 4 21.52 5.01 16.74
C PHE A 4 20.38 4.25 17.45
N ASP A 5 19.62 4.94 18.30
CA ASP A 5 18.47 4.35 19.00
C ASP A 5 17.41 3.91 18.02
N VAL A 6 17.10 4.71 16.99
CA VAL A 6 16.18 4.35 15.90
C VAL A 6 16.65 3.08 15.17
N GLN A 7 17.94 3.01 14.79
CA GLN A 7 18.50 1.84 14.11
C GLN A 7 18.36 0.56 14.93
N LEU A 8 18.63 0.62 16.24
CA LEU A 8 18.45 -0.52 17.14
C LEU A 8 16.98 -0.96 17.23
N LEU A 9 16.06 -0.03 17.31
CA LEU A 9 14.62 -0.31 17.36
C LEU A 9 14.13 -0.92 16.04
N LEU A 10 14.61 -0.43 14.90
CA LEU A 10 14.31 -1.01 13.59
C LEU A 10 14.85 -2.43 13.45
N LEU A 11 16.07 -2.69 13.93
CA LEU A 11 16.63 -4.04 13.94
C LEU A 11 15.84 -4.97 14.87
N ALA A 12 15.48 -4.52 16.07
CA ALA A 12 14.65 -5.29 17.00
C ALA A 12 13.27 -5.60 16.41
N SER A 13 12.66 -4.63 15.74
CA SER A 13 11.41 -4.83 15.02
C SER A 13 11.54 -5.88 13.92
N GLN A 14 12.59 -5.80 13.11
CA GLN A 14 12.85 -6.76 12.03
C GLN A 14 12.99 -8.19 12.58
N LEU A 15 13.79 -8.36 13.63
CA LEU A 15 13.98 -9.68 14.25
C LEU A 15 12.69 -10.24 14.85
N SER A 16 11.89 -9.38 15.49
CA SER A 16 10.59 -9.77 16.04
C SER A 16 9.63 -10.21 14.93
N TYR A 17 9.59 -9.47 13.83
CA TYR A 17 8.77 -9.81 12.67
C TYR A 17 9.18 -11.17 12.06
N GLU A 18 10.48 -11.43 11.89
CA GLU A 18 11.00 -12.71 11.39
C GLU A 18 10.69 -13.90 12.32
N LEU A 19 10.55 -13.63 13.62
CA LEU A 19 10.13 -14.60 14.62
C LEU A 19 8.60 -14.75 14.74
N HIS A 20 7.84 -14.07 13.87
CA HIS A 20 6.38 -13.99 13.90
C HIS A 20 5.80 -13.39 15.19
N ASP A 21 6.60 -12.58 15.90
CA ASP A 21 6.16 -11.76 17.04
C ASP A 21 5.78 -10.35 16.55
N THR A 22 4.63 -10.27 15.91
CA THR A 22 4.13 -9.02 15.31
C THR A 22 3.84 -7.96 16.36
N GLN A 23 3.44 -8.34 17.56
CA GLN A 23 3.18 -7.43 18.66
C GLN A 23 4.45 -6.71 19.12
N SER A 24 5.54 -7.45 19.30
CA SER A 24 6.84 -6.85 19.64
C SER A 24 7.38 -6.02 18.49
N ALA A 25 7.22 -6.48 17.24
CA ALA A 25 7.62 -5.74 16.05
C ALA A 25 6.93 -4.37 15.99
N GLU A 26 5.61 -4.33 16.16
CA GLU A 26 4.82 -3.09 16.23
C GLU A 26 5.28 -2.18 17.37
N SER A 27 5.50 -2.75 18.55
CA SER A 27 5.94 -1.98 19.73
C SER A 27 7.27 -1.27 19.48
N TYR A 28 8.25 -1.93 18.88
CA TYR A 28 9.54 -1.31 18.54
C TYR A 28 9.39 -0.22 17.47
N LEU A 29 8.56 -0.42 16.45
CA LEU A 29 8.29 0.60 15.43
C LEU A 29 7.63 1.84 16.04
N LYS A 30 6.65 1.67 16.92
CA LYS A 30 5.99 2.78 17.63
C LYS A 30 6.95 3.55 18.55
N GLN A 31 7.93 2.88 19.14
CA GLN A 31 8.97 3.54 19.93
C GLN A 31 9.95 4.32 19.03
N ALA A 32 10.26 3.82 17.86
CA ALA A 32 11.15 4.48 16.90
C ALA A 32 10.54 5.73 16.27
N LEU A 33 9.22 5.72 16.03
CA LEU A 33 8.51 6.75 15.29
C LEU A 33 8.74 8.19 15.77
N PRO A 34 8.62 8.51 17.10
CA PRO A 34 8.86 9.86 17.59
C PRO A 34 10.34 10.25 17.65
N LEU A 35 11.26 9.31 17.46
CA LEU A 35 12.70 9.55 17.52
C LEU A 35 13.31 9.77 16.14
N ALA A 36 12.61 9.35 15.08
CA ALA A 36 13.10 9.43 13.72
C ALA A 36 12.92 10.83 13.12
N GLU A 37 13.93 11.31 12.39
CA GLU A 37 13.83 12.52 11.59
C GLU A 37 13.03 12.25 10.30
N ASP A 38 13.29 11.09 9.68
CA ASP A 38 12.52 10.56 8.57
C ASP A 38 11.69 9.36 9.06
N GLN A 39 10.39 9.47 8.94
CA GLN A 39 9.44 8.48 9.44
C GLN A 39 8.99 7.49 8.35
N ASP A 40 9.34 7.71 7.09
CA ASP A 40 8.80 6.95 5.96
C ASP A 40 9.05 5.44 6.06
N GLU A 41 10.27 5.03 6.42
CA GLU A 41 10.58 3.60 6.59
C GLU A 41 9.75 2.96 7.71
N ILE A 42 9.55 3.68 8.80
CA ILE A 42 8.78 3.18 9.95
C ILE A 42 7.30 3.05 9.59
N VAL A 43 6.76 4.08 8.93
CA VAL A 43 5.37 4.08 8.46
C VAL A 43 5.16 2.97 7.42
N LEU A 44 6.10 2.76 6.50
CA LEU A 44 6.03 1.65 5.55
C LEU A 44 5.96 0.29 6.26
N ARG A 45 6.83 0.05 7.25
CA ARG A 45 6.84 -1.22 8.01
C ARG A 45 5.56 -1.41 8.81
N LEU A 46 5.05 -0.36 9.47
CA LEU A 46 3.76 -0.41 10.17
C LEU A 46 2.60 -0.68 9.19
N SER A 47 2.60 -0.01 8.04
CA SER A 47 1.55 -0.22 7.03
C SER A 47 1.52 -1.66 6.50
N THR A 48 2.69 -2.26 6.29
CA THR A 48 2.80 -3.66 5.87
C THR A 48 2.28 -4.61 6.94
N LEU A 49 2.69 -4.42 8.18
CA LEU A 49 2.26 -5.22 9.32
C LEU A 49 0.75 -5.15 9.53
N TYR A 50 0.17 -3.95 9.49
CA TYR A 50 -1.28 -3.77 9.66
C TYR A 50 -2.07 -4.36 8.48
N LEU A 51 -1.55 -4.27 7.26
CA LEU A 51 -2.18 -4.88 6.08
C LEU A 51 -2.21 -6.41 6.20
N GLU A 52 -1.10 -7.03 6.60
CA GLU A 52 -1.00 -8.48 6.80
C GLU A 52 -1.90 -9.01 7.92
N GLU A 53 -2.11 -8.20 8.95
CA GLU A 53 -3.01 -8.52 10.08
C GLU A 53 -4.46 -8.07 9.85
N GLU A 54 -4.79 -7.53 8.67
CA GLU A 54 -6.11 -6.99 8.32
C GLU A 54 -6.61 -5.90 9.30
N ARG A 55 -5.68 -5.15 9.88
CA ARG A 55 -5.95 -4.06 10.83
C ARG A 55 -6.13 -2.74 10.08
N TYR A 56 -7.19 -2.64 9.31
CA TYR A 56 -7.42 -1.56 8.37
C TYR A 56 -7.62 -0.19 9.05
N ASP A 57 -8.29 -0.14 10.20
CA ASP A 57 -8.46 1.11 10.96
C ASP A 57 -7.11 1.67 11.45
N ASP A 58 -6.22 0.80 11.95
CA ASP A 58 -4.87 1.19 12.36
C ASP A 58 -4.04 1.65 11.15
N LEU A 59 -4.23 1.01 10.00
CA LEU A 59 -3.53 1.34 8.78
C LEU A 59 -3.95 2.72 8.25
N VAL A 60 -5.25 3.01 8.21
CA VAL A 60 -5.77 4.33 7.82
C VAL A 60 -5.32 5.42 8.78
N ALA A 61 -5.22 5.13 10.09
CA ALA A 61 -4.72 6.09 11.08
C ALA A 61 -3.26 6.53 10.82
N LEU A 62 -2.49 5.81 9.99
CA LEU A 62 -1.16 6.26 9.57
C LEU A 62 -1.18 7.53 8.71
N THR A 63 -2.33 7.93 8.17
CA THR A 63 -2.50 9.22 7.46
C THR A 63 -2.32 10.43 8.37
N ASP A 64 -2.32 10.27 9.69
CA ASP A 64 -1.97 11.32 10.64
C ASP A 64 -0.49 11.73 10.56
N TYR A 65 0.35 10.90 9.91
CA TYR A 65 1.75 11.20 9.62
C TYR A 65 1.90 11.70 8.18
N GLU A 66 3.00 12.41 7.90
CA GLU A 66 3.40 12.67 6.51
C GLU A 66 3.88 11.36 5.89
N VAL A 67 3.16 10.86 4.90
CA VAL A 67 3.44 9.57 4.25
C VAL A 67 3.88 9.83 2.81
N ASP A 68 5.20 9.86 2.58
CA ASP A 68 5.78 10.02 1.25
C ASP A 68 6.02 8.68 0.55
N SER A 69 6.17 7.60 1.30
CA SER A 69 6.33 6.26 0.76
C SER A 69 5.17 5.85 -0.14
N VAL A 70 5.47 5.64 -1.43
CA VAL A 70 4.51 5.18 -2.46
C VAL A 70 3.86 3.85 -2.04
N LEU A 71 4.64 2.91 -1.51
CA LEU A 71 4.13 1.61 -1.08
C LEU A 71 3.26 1.71 0.18
N ALA A 72 3.62 2.56 1.14
CA ALA A 72 2.79 2.79 2.32
C ALA A 72 1.45 3.43 1.94
N ARG A 73 1.45 4.41 1.04
CA ARG A 73 0.22 5.02 0.50
C ARG A 73 -0.66 4.00 -0.23
N TRP A 74 -0.06 3.10 -0.99
CA TRP A 74 -0.81 2.03 -1.64
C TRP A 74 -1.43 1.06 -0.64
N ASN A 75 -0.69 0.67 0.41
CA ASN A 75 -1.26 -0.12 1.50
C ASN A 75 -2.46 0.58 2.16
N ILE A 76 -2.36 1.90 2.39
CA ILE A 76 -3.46 2.72 2.92
C ILE A 76 -4.67 2.71 1.96
N ALA A 77 -4.45 2.83 0.66
CA ALA A 77 -5.54 2.74 -0.32
C ALA A 77 -6.27 1.39 -0.29
N LYS A 78 -5.52 0.29 -0.13
CA LYS A 78 -6.11 -1.06 0.06
C LYS A 78 -6.95 -1.14 1.34
N ALA A 79 -6.52 -0.48 2.41
CA ALA A 79 -7.30 -0.43 3.65
C ALA A 79 -8.61 0.35 3.48
N TYR A 80 -8.59 1.49 2.80
CA TYR A 80 -9.81 2.23 2.49
C TYR A 80 -10.80 1.40 1.67
N GLN A 81 -10.32 0.64 0.67
CA GLN A 81 -11.19 -0.30 -0.07
C GLN A 81 -11.79 -1.37 0.85
N SER A 82 -11.01 -1.92 1.79
CA SER A 82 -11.50 -2.92 2.74
C SER A 82 -12.50 -2.36 3.76
N LEU A 83 -12.49 -1.06 3.99
CA LEU A 83 -13.43 -0.33 4.85
C LEU A 83 -14.63 0.24 4.07
N ASP A 84 -14.79 -0.12 2.79
CA ASP A 84 -15.82 0.39 1.88
C ASP A 84 -15.76 1.92 1.66
N ASP A 85 -14.58 2.54 1.89
CA ASP A 85 -14.30 3.95 1.59
C ASP A 85 -13.59 4.07 0.23
N GLU A 86 -14.32 3.75 -0.81
CA GLU A 86 -13.80 3.66 -2.17
C GLU A 86 -13.40 5.02 -2.74
N GLU A 87 -14.00 6.11 -2.28
CA GLU A 87 -13.68 7.46 -2.76
C GLU A 87 -12.26 7.87 -2.35
N GLU A 88 -11.91 7.68 -1.07
CA GLU A 88 -10.55 7.95 -0.58
C GLU A 88 -9.52 7.00 -1.22
N ALA A 89 -9.85 5.72 -1.36
CA ALA A 89 -9.01 4.78 -2.07
C ALA A 89 -8.74 5.24 -3.51
N PHE A 90 -9.79 5.62 -4.25
CA PHE A 90 -9.70 6.07 -5.63
C PHE A 90 -8.77 7.29 -5.79
N HIS A 91 -8.88 8.28 -4.91
CA HIS A 91 -7.99 9.44 -4.93
C HIS A 91 -6.53 9.06 -4.76
N ILE A 92 -6.22 8.15 -3.83
CA ILE A 92 -4.84 7.68 -3.63
C ILE A 92 -4.35 6.90 -4.85
N TYR A 93 -5.17 6.01 -5.43
CA TYR A 93 -4.81 5.29 -6.66
C TYR A 93 -4.50 6.22 -7.82
N GLN A 94 -5.30 7.28 -8.00
CA GLN A 94 -5.04 8.30 -9.03
C GLN A 94 -3.68 8.98 -8.81
N ASP A 95 -3.38 9.39 -7.59
CA ASP A 95 -2.11 10.04 -7.24
C ASP A 95 -0.90 9.13 -7.49
N LEU A 96 -1.04 7.83 -7.23
CA LEU A 96 0.04 6.84 -7.37
C LEU A 96 0.21 6.30 -8.80
N SER A 97 -0.71 6.59 -9.70
CA SER A 97 -0.76 5.96 -11.02
C SER A 97 0.49 6.19 -11.88
N ALA A 98 1.16 7.34 -11.72
CA ALA A 98 2.40 7.62 -12.41
C ALA A 98 3.59 6.85 -11.82
N ASP A 99 3.71 6.81 -10.49
CA ASP A 99 4.81 6.16 -9.78
C ASP A 99 4.78 4.62 -9.90
N LEU A 100 3.59 4.04 -9.99
CA LEU A 100 3.36 2.59 -10.07
C LEU A 100 2.92 2.12 -11.46
N SER A 101 3.18 2.91 -12.50
CA SER A 101 2.77 2.63 -13.90
C SER A 101 3.32 1.33 -14.49
N ASP A 102 4.38 0.76 -13.91
CA ASP A 102 5.00 -0.49 -14.35
C ASP A 102 4.85 -1.63 -13.32
N ASN A 103 4.02 -1.43 -12.31
CA ASN A 103 3.73 -2.46 -11.31
C ASN A 103 2.44 -3.21 -11.69
N PRO A 104 2.52 -4.52 -12.05
CA PRO A 104 1.34 -5.26 -12.52
C PRO A 104 0.24 -5.38 -11.46
N GLU A 105 0.59 -5.63 -10.20
CA GLU A 105 -0.40 -5.75 -9.12
C GLU A 105 -1.16 -4.43 -8.91
N PHE A 106 -0.44 -3.31 -8.91
CA PHE A 106 -1.07 -1.98 -8.83
C PHE A 106 -1.99 -1.72 -10.02
N LEU A 107 -1.55 -2.01 -11.23
CA LEU A 107 -2.33 -1.80 -12.46
C LEU A 107 -3.63 -2.62 -12.44
N GLN A 108 -3.58 -3.84 -11.92
CA GLN A 108 -4.75 -4.68 -11.75
C GLN A 108 -5.76 -4.05 -10.78
N ASP A 109 -5.32 -3.68 -9.59
CA ASP A 109 -6.15 -3.02 -8.59
C ASP A 109 -6.74 -1.71 -9.14
N TYR A 110 -5.91 -0.90 -9.79
CA TYR A 110 -6.33 0.38 -10.35
C TYR A 110 -7.35 0.23 -11.48
N ALA A 111 -7.22 -0.78 -12.33
CA ALA A 111 -8.20 -1.03 -13.38
C ALA A 111 -9.59 -1.37 -12.80
N TYR A 112 -9.63 -2.16 -11.74
CA TYR A 112 -10.89 -2.48 -11.07
C TYR A 112 -11.54 -1.24 -10.46
N ILE A 113 -10.82 -0.41 -9.71
CA ILE A 113 -11.37 0.79 -9.08
C ILE A 113 -11.79 1.85 -10.13
N LEU A 114 -11.04 1.99 -11.22
CA LEU A 114 -11.43 2.86 -12.35
C LEU A 114 -12.78 2.43 -12.96
N ARG A 115 -13.00 1.13 -13.12
CA ARG A 115 -14.26 0.60 -13.63
C ARG A 115 -15.42 0.87 -12.67
N GLU A 116 -15.22 0.65 -11.38
CA GLU A 116 -16.23 0.93 -10.35
C GLU A 116 -16.70 2.40 -10.37
N PHE A 117 -15.76 3.32 -10.60
CA PHE A 117 -16.06 4.75 -10.72
C PHE A 117 -16.52 5.18 -12.13
N GLY A 118 -16.69 4.23 -13.07
CA GLY A 118 -17.21 4.50 -14.42
C GLY A 118 -16.17 5.04 -15.41
N TYR A 119 -14.88 5.06 -15.07
CA TYR A 119 -13.80 5.50 -15.95
C TYR A 119 -13.37 4.38 -16.92
N ARG A 120 -14.29 3.90 -17.73
CA ARG A 120 -14.11 2.71 -18.59
C ARG A 120 -12.94 2.81 -19.56
N ASP A 121 -12.77 3.96 -20.20
CA ASP A 121 -11.66 4.16 -21.15
C ASP A 121 -10.30 4.11 -20.47
N GLN A 122 -10.19 4.71 -19.28
CA GLN A 122 -8.97 4.66 -18.50
C GLN A 122 -8.72 3.24 -17.95
N ALA A 123 -9.76 2.55 -17.50
CA ALA A 123 -9.67 1.16 -17.09
C ALA A 123 -9.13 0.27 -18.21
N ARG A 124 -9.63 0.45 -19.44
CA ARG A 124 -9.14 -0.27 -20.63
C ARG A 124 -7.67 -0.02 -20.87
N VAL A 125 -7.24 1.24 -20.92
CA VAL A 125 -5.83 1.60 -21.10
C VAL A 125 -4.94 0.98 -20.02
N THR A 126 -5.42 0.98 -18.78
CA THR A 126 -4.70 0.39 -17.64
C THR A 126 -4.57 -1.12 -17.79
N VAL A 127 -5.63 -1.82 -18.24
CA VAL A 127 -5.59 -3.27 -18.51
C VAL A 127 -4.67 -3.59 -19.69
N GLU A 128 -4.71 -2.81 -20.76
CA GLU A 128 -3.79 -2.98 -21.90
C GLU A 128 -2.32 -2.85 -21.45
N LYS A 129 -2.03 -1.88 -20.58
CA LYS A 129 -0.70 -1.74 -19.97
C LYS A 129 -0.34 -2.94 -19.11
N TYR A 130 -1.26 -3.41 -18.26
CA TYR A 130 -1.09 -4.62 -17.45
C TYR A 130 -0.76 -5.83 -18.33
N LEU A 131 -1.56 -6.08 -19.37
CA LEU A 131 -1.37 -7.21 -20.28
C LEU A 131 -0.07 -7.12 -21.10
N SER A 132 0.49 -5.93 -21.28
CA SER A 132 1.84 -5.78 -21.86
C SER A 132 2.93 -6.35 -20.95
N LEU A 133 2.69 -6.40 -19.63
CA LEU A 133 3.61 -6.93 -18.62
C LEU A 133 3.29 -8.39 -18.26
N VAL A 134 2.01 -8.76 -18.29
CA VAL A 134 1.49 -10.10 -17.95
C VAL A 134 0.53 -10.58 -19.04
N PRO A 135 1.04 -10.99 -20.22
CA PRO A 135 0.21 -11.25 -21.40
C PRO A 135 -0.71 -12.47 -21.29
N ASP A 136 -0.41 -13.41 -20.41
CA ASP A 136 -1.13 -14.69 -20.31
C ASP A 136 -2.26 -14.68 -19.24
N ASP A 137 -2.59 -13.52 -18.67
CA ASP A 137 -3.68 -13.40 -17.71
C ASP A 137 -5.05 -13.37 -18.42
N ILE A 138 -5.70 -14.53 -18.46
CA ILE A 138 -7.00 -14.72 -19.10
C ILE A 138 -8.10 -13.89 -18.41
N ASN A 139 -8.03 -13.72 -17.09
CA ASN A 139 -9.04 -12.96 -16.35
C ASN A 139 -9.01 -11.48 -16.75
N MET A 140 -7.82 -10.92 -16.92
CA MET A 140 -7.68 -9.53 -17.33
C MET A 140 -7.95 -9.34 -18.84
N GLN A 141 -7.73 -10.34 -19.67
CA GLN A 141 -8.18 -10.35 -21.07
C GLN A 141 -9.72 -10.29 -21.12
N THR A 142 -10.41 -11.13 -20.33
CA THR A 142 -11.88 -11.13 -20.24
C THR A 142 -12.43 -9.79 -19.71
N PHE A 143 -11.72 -9.14 -18.80
CA PHE A 143 -12.07 -7.81 -18.32
C PHE A 143 -12.24 -6.77 -19.43
N LEU A 144 -11.45 -6.87 -20.53
CA LEU A 144 -11.59 -6.01 -21.70
C LEU A 144 -12.86 -6.29 -22.50
N ASP A 145 -13.26 -7.56 -22.56
CA ASP A 145 -14.40 -8.00 -23.36
C ASP A 145 -15.75 -7.66 -22.72
N ASP A 146 -15.80 -7.58 -21.39
CA ASP A 146 -17.00 -7.28 -20.60
C ASP A 146 -17.33 -5.78 -20.49
N ASN A 147 -16.59 -4.93 -21.19
CA ASN A 147 -16.78 -3.49 -21.27
C ASN A 147 -17.14 -3.07 -22.70
#